data_19a776ee318c42885a2fa72134b7cadf
#
_entry.id   19a776ee318c42885a2fa72134b7cadf
#
_cell.length_a   1.000
_cell.length_b   1.000
_cell.length_c   1.000
_cell.angle_alpha   90.00
_cell.angle_beta   90.00
_cell.angle_gamma   90.00
#
_symmetry.space_group_name_H-M   'P 1'
#
loop_
_entity.id
_entity.type
_entity.pdbx_description
1 polymer ?
#
loop_
_entity_poly.entity_id
_entity_poly.type
_entity_poly.pdbx_seq_one_letter_code
_entity_poly.pdbx_strand_id
1 'polypeptide(L)'
;MILSSFLLALYSVALKYLFSVQDFYTIFIWVQIAGFITFFQFIPFKPFRSSLITTYKITSRQIGVILIAEQAVAYVSVFAYNYAIAHGPITLISSVGATQPLFVLLFATILSYRFPRVLREELTRMDIALKVLGLIVIFAGTYLIQFFGSSAI
;
A
#
# COMPACT_ATOMS: atom_id res chain seq x y z
N MET A 1 -3.18 -5.60 -13.64
CA MET A 1 -2.92 -6.06 -12.27
C MET A 1 -1.69 -6.97 -12.15
N ILE A 2 -1.55 -8.06 -12.93
CA ILE A 2 -0.39 -8.99 -12.85
C ILE A 2 0.94 -8.26 -13.05
N LEU A 3 1.04 -7.38 -14.05
CA LEU A 3 2.26 -6.60 -14.30
C LEU A 3 2.64 -5.70 -13.13
N SER A 4 1.68 -5.03 -12.50
CA SER A 4 1.95 -4.17 -11.34
C SER A 4 2.42 -4.99 -10.13
N SER A 5 1.83 -6.16 -9.89
CA SER A 5 2.27 -7.06 -8.82
C SER A 5 3.68 -7.59 -9.07
N PHE A 6 4.01 -7.92 -10.33
CA PHE A 6 5.36 -8.33 -10.70
C PHE A 6 6.39 -7.22 -10.46
N LEU A 7 6.08 -5.99 -10.89
CA LEU A 7 6.96 -4.83 -10.67
C LEU A 7 7.14 -4.51 -9.18
N LEU A 8 6.08 -4.64 -8.36
CA LEU A 8 6.18 -4.47 -6.92
C LEU A 8 7.04 -5.56 -6.26
N ALA A 9 6.94 -6.81 -6.72
CA ALA A 9 7.79 -7.88 -6.22
C ALA A 9 9.26 -7.63 -6.58
N LEU A 10 9.55 -7.24 -7.83
CA LEU A 10 10.88 -6.88 -8.28
C LEU A 10 11.46 -5.70 -7.46
N TYR A 11 10.65 -4.67 -7.24
CA TYR A 11 11.01 -3.54 -6.39
C TYR A 11 11.38 -3.97 -4.96
N SER A 12 10.58 -4.84 -4.34
CA SER A 12 10.83 -5.32 -2.97
C SER A 12 12.12 -6.13 -2.87
N VAL A 13 12.42 -6.97 -3.86
CA VAL A 13 13.67 -7.75 -3.94
C VAL A 13 14.86 -6.81 -4.13
N ALA A 14 14.76 -5.83 -5.03
CA ALA A 14 15.81 -4.85 -5.26
C ALA A 14 16.09 -4.00 -3.99
N LEU A 15 15.04 -3.58 -3.28
CA LEU A 15 15.19 -2.88 -2.01
C LEU A 15 15.91 -3.73 -0.96
N LYS A 16 15.54 -5.00 -0.83
CA LYS A 16 16.21 -5.91 0.12
C LYS A 16 17.70 -6.03 -0.18
N TYR A 17 18.06 -6.16 -1.45
CA TYR A 17 19.46 -6.18 -1.87
C TYR A 17 20.18 -4.88 -1.49
N LEU A 18 19.58 -3.73 -1.76
CA LEU A 18 20.16 -2.43 -1.41
C LEU A 18 20.38 -2.29 0.10
N PHE A 19 19.39 -2.69 0.92
CA PHE A 19 19.51 -2.67 2.38
C PHE A 19 20.54 -3.67 2.92
N SER A 20 20.95 -4.69 2.16
CA SER A 20 22.05 -5.59 2.56
C SER A 20 23.43 -5.02 2.28
N VAL A 21 23.55 -4.05 1.37
CA VAL A 21 24.82 -3.44 0.93
C VAL A 21 25.10 -2.12 1.64
N GLN A 22 24.07 -1.37 1.97
CA GLN A 22 24.16 -0.02 2.53
C GLN A 22 23.26 0.12 3.76
N ASP A 23 23.56 1.14 4.58
CA ASP A 23 22.76 1.47 5.75
C ASP A 23 21.30 1.82 5.40
N PHE A 24 20.37 1.35 6.25
CA PHE A 24 18.94 1.54 6.07
C PHE A 24 18.54 3.01 5.82
N TYR A 25 19.05 3.92 6.66
CA TYR A 25 18.67 5.34 6.57
C TYR A 25 19.13 5.98 5.26
N THR A 26 20.34 5.63 4.82
CA THR A 26 20.90 6.12 3.56
C THR A 26 20.03 5.68 2.38
N ILE A 27 19.72 4.40 2.27
CA ILE A 27 18.88 3.88 1.18
C ILE A 27 17.46 4.44 1.26
N PHE A 28 16.88 4.48 2.46
CA PHE A 28 15.53 5.02 2.65
C PHE A 28 15.42 6.47 2.14
N ILE A 29 16.39 7.33 2.49
CA ILE A 29 16.42 8.73 2.04
C ILE A 29 16.54 8.80 0.51
N TRP A 30 17.45 8.02 -0.10
CA TRP A 30 17.61 8.01 -1.55
C TRP A 30 16.36 7.54 -2.30
N VAL A 31 15.69 6.52 -1.80
CA VAL A 31 14.42 6.03 -2.36
C VAL A 31 13.34 7.11 -2.30
N GLN A 32 13.25 7.85 -1.18
CA GLN A 32 12.28 8.95 -1.05
C GLN A 32 12.63 10.12 -2.00
N ILE A 33 13.90 10.47 -2.12
CA ILE A 33 14.36 11.50 -3.08
C ILE A 33 14.04 11.07 -4.51
N ALA A 34 14.30 9.82 -4.89
CA ALA A 34 13.99 9.31 -6.22
C ALA A 34 12.48 9.37 -6.52
N GLY A 35 11.65 9.01 -5.55
CA GLY A 35 10.19 9.14 -5.65
C GLY A 35 9.76 10.59 -5.86
N PHE A 36 10.35 11.51 -5.12
CA PHE A 36 10.09 12.94 -5.25
C PHE A 36 10.50 13.49 -6.63
N ILE A 37 11.69 13.13 -7.11
CA ILE A 37 12.16 13.52 -8.46
C ILE A 37 11.21 12.96 -9.52
N THR A 38 10.78 11.71 -9.39
CA THR A 38 9.83 11.09 -10.31
C THR A 38 8.52 11.87 -10.37
N PHE A 39 7.99 12.34 -9.22
CA PHE A 39 6.81 13.18 -9.19
C PHE A 39 7.01 14.49 -9.97
N PHE A 40 8.16 15.16 -9.83
CA PHE A 40 8.45 16.39 -10.54
C PHE A 40 8.51 16.22 -12.06
N GLN A 41 8.87 15.06 -12.57
CA GLN A 41 8.88 14.77 -14.01
C GLN A 41 7.48 14.85 -14.64
N PHE A 42 6.40 14.68 -13.83
CA PHE A 42 5.03 14.79 -14.33
C PHE A 42 4.48 16.22 -14.37
N ILE A 43 5.11 17.19 -13.69
CA ILE A 43 4.64 18.58 -13.64
C ILE A 43 4.62 19.26 -15.03
N PRO A 44 5.58 19.01 -15.97
CA PRO A 44 5.55 19.60 -17.30
C PRO A 44 4.35 19.16 -18.15
N PHE A 45 3.72 18.03 -17.83
CA PHE A 45 2.58 17.52 -18.58
C PHE A 45 1.33 18.38 -18.32
N LYS A 46 0.85 19.07 -19.36
CA LYS A 46 -0.32 19.98 -19.30
C LYS A 46 -1.54 19.37 -18.61
N PRO A 47 -2.00 18.13 -18.94
CA PRO A 47 -3.17 17.55 -18.29
C PRO A 47 -2.98 17.35 -16.78
N PHE A 48 -1.78 16.96 -16.36
CA PHE A 48 -1.46 16.77 -14.94
C PHE A 48 -1.50 18.10 -14.18
N ARG A 49 -0.85 19.14 -14.72
CA ARG A 49 -0.82 20.47 -14.13
C ARG A 49 -2.20 21.11 -14.04
N SER A 50 -3.03 20.99 -15.08
CA SER A 50 -4.40 21.54 -15.05
C SER A 50 -5.27 20.83 -14.00
N SER A 51 -5.14 19.51 -13.87
CA SER A 51 -5.83 18.74 -12.85
C SER A 51 -5.41 19.16 -11.44
N LEU A 52 -4.11 19.34 -11.18
CA LEU A 52 -3.60 19.81 -9.88
C LEU A 52 -4.16 21.20 -9.52
N ILE A 53 -4.12 22.16 -10.45
CA ILE A 53 -4.61 23.52 -10.22
C ILE A 53 -6.12 23.51 -9.94
N THR A 54 -6.88 22.73 -10.71
CA THR A 54 -8.33 22.61 -10.53
C THR A 54 -8.66 22.00 -9.16
N THR A 55 -7.99 20.91 -8.80
CA THR A 55 -8.17 20.25 -7.49
C THR A 55 -7.82 21.21 -6.35
N TYR A 56 -6.70 21.92 -6.44
CA TYR A 56 -6.30 22.89 -5.41
C TYR A 56 -7.35 23.99 -5.19
N LYS A 57 -7.95 24.51 -6.28
CA LYS A 57 -8.99 25.56 -6.20
C LYS A 57 -10.29 25.08 -5.57
N ILE A 58 -10.63 23.80 -5.73
CA ILE A 58 -11.88 23.21 -5.22
C ILE A 58 -11.69 22.66 -3.79
N THR A 59 -10.44 22.38 -3.40
CA THR A 59 -10.14 21.77 -2.10
C THR A 59 -10.44 22.73 -0.96
N SER A 60 -11.44 22.38 -0.15
CA SER A 60 -11.74 23.12 1.08
C SER A 60 -10.65 22.88 2.13
N ARG A 61 -10.55 23.80 3.12
CA ARG A 61 -9.60 23.65 4.23
C ARG A 61 -9.76 22.31 4.98
N GLN A 62 -10.98 21.81 5.11
CA GLN A 62 -11.25 20.53 5.77
C GLN A 62 -10.66 19.35 4.99
N ILE A 63 -10.83 19.34 3.66
CA ILE A 63 -10.24 18.33 2.78
C ILE A 63 -8.71 18.39 2.83
N GLY A 64 -8.14 19.61 2.87
CA GLY A 64 -6.69 19.79 3.01
C GLY A 64 -6.13 19.18 4.29
N VAL A 65 -6.80 19.34 5.42
CA VAL A 65 -6.39 18.71 6.70
C VAL A 65 -6.46 17.18 6.61
N ILE A 66 -7.50 16.62 5.99
CA ILE A 66 -7.64 15.17 5.81
C ILE A 66 -6.52 14.63 4.92
N LEU A 67 -6.18 15.33 3.84
CA LEU A 67 -5.08 14.92 2.95
C LEU A 67 -3.72 14.95 3.66
N ILE A 68 -3.47 15.95 4.52
CA ILE A 68 -2.23 16.01 5.30
C ILE A 68 -2.18 14.86 6.30
N ALA A 69 -3.27 14.57 6.99
CA ALA A 69 -3.35 13.46 7.94
C ALA A 69 -3.16 12.10 7.24
N GLU A 70 -3.79 11.89 6.09
CA GLU A 70 -3.61 10.70 5.24
C GLU A 70 -2.15 10.54 4.83
N GLN A 71 -1.51 11.62 4.36
CA GLN A 71 -0.12 11.58 3.94
C GLN A 71 0.83 11.27 5.11
N ALA A 72 0.55 11.78 6.30
CA ALA A 72 1.34 11.46 7.49
C ALA A 72 1.25 9.97 7.85
N VAL A 73 0.05 9.40 7.83
CA VAL A 73 -0.17 7.96 8.07
C VAL A 73 0.51 7.12 6.99
N ALA A 74 0.39 7.51 5.71
CA ALA A 74 1.03 6.84 4.60
C ALA A 74 2.56 6.82 4.74
N TYR A 75 3.15 7.95 5.18
CA TYR A 75 4.59 8.05 5.38
C TYR A 75 5.10 7.12 6.49
N VAL A 76 4.37 7.06 7.63
CA VAL A 76 4.67 6.13 8.73
C VAL A 76 4.57 4.68 8.24
N SER A 77 3.56 4.36 7.44
CA SER A 77 3.37 3.02 6.87
C SER A 77 4.51 2.62 5.93
N VAL A 78 4.94 3.54 5.05
CA VAL A 78 6.07 3.34 4.14
C VAL A 78 7.36 3.13 4.92
N PHE A 79 7.59 3.93 5.97
CA PHE A 79 8.76 3.76 6.83
C PHE A 79 8.77 2.39 7.51
N ALA A 80 7.66 2.01 8.16
CA ALA A 80 7.54 0.72 8.83
C ALA A 80 7.70 -0.46 7.87
N TYR A 81 7.13 -0.38 6.66
CA TYR A 81 7.27 -1.41 5.63
C TYR A 81 8.72 -1.57 5.17
N ASN A 82 9.41 -0.47 4.86
CA ASN A 82 10.82 -0.50 4.46
C ASN A 82 11.73 -0.99 5.60
N TYR A 83 11.44 -0.60 6.84
CA TYR A 83 12.17 -1.07 8.01
C TYR A 83 12.01 -2.60 8.19
N ALA A 84 10.81 -3.11 8.00
CA ALA A 84 10.55 -4.55 8.01
C ALA A 84 11.34 -5.27 6.92
N ILE A 85 11.36 -4.75 5.67
CA ILE A 85 12.15 -5.34 4.56
C ILE A 85 13.64 -5.36 4.90
N ALA A 86 14.17 -4.32 5.52
CA ALA A 86 15.57 -4.27 5.89
C ALA A 86 15.96 -5.38 6.87
N HIS A 87 15.12 -5.65 7.88
CA HIS A 87 15.46 -6.53 9.00
C HIS A 87 14.81 -7.92 8.94
N GLY A 88 13.77 -8.12 8.10
CA GLY A 88 13.02 -9.38 8.04
C GLY A 88 13.13 -10.11 6.70
N PRO A 89 12.69 -11.37 6.63
CA PRO A 89 12.59 -12.11 5.39
C PRO A 89 11.44 -11.56 4.53
N ILE A 90 11.72 -11.30 3.24
CA ILE A 90 10.75 -10.69 2.30
C ILE A 90 9.46 -11.53 2.20
N THR A 91 9.59 -12.85 2.21
CA THR A 91 8.45 -13.77 2.10
C THR A 91 7.44 -13.58 3.23
N LEU A 92 7.91 -13.43 4.48
CA LEU A 92 7.05 -13.16 5.62
C LEU A 92 6.39 -11.78 5.54
N ILE A 93 7.16 -10.77 5.14
CA ILE A 93 6.63 -9.40 5.02
C ILE A 93 5.57 -9.32 3.92
N SER A 94 5.81 -9.95 2.77
CA SER A 94 4.84 -10.03 1.69
C SER A 94 3.59 -10.80 2.10
N SER A 95 3.73 -11.85 2.90
CA SER A 95 2.60 -12.62 3.43
C SER A 95 1.75 -11.79 4.39
N VAL A 96 2.38 -11.02 5.29
CA VAL A 96 1.67 -10.07 6.15
C VAL A 96 0.98 -8.98 5.32
N GLY A 97 1.65 -8.46 4.27
CA GLY A 97 1.06 -7.51 3.33
C GLY A 97 -0.19 -8.06 2.62
N ALA A 98 -0.26 -9.36 2.37
CA ALA A 98 -1.43 -10.01 1.78
C ALA A 98 -2.68 -9.96 2.70
N THR A 99 -2.55 -9.60 3.98
CA THR A 99 -3.68 -9.37 4.88
C THR A 99 -4.34 -7.99 4.70
N GLN A 100 -3.70 -7.07 3.97
CA GLN A 100 -4.22 -5.72 3.73
C GLN A 100 -5.67 -5.69 3.24
N PRO A 101 -6.13 -6.55 2.30
CA PRO A 101 -7.51 -6.56 1.85
C PRO A 101 -8.53 -6.82 2.97
N LEU A 102 -8.14 -7.57 4.01
CA LEU A 102 -9.00 -7.80 5.18
C LEU A 102 -9.25 -6.49 5.95
N PHE A 103 -8.20 -5.73 6.21
CA PHE A 103 -8.35 -4.44 6.89
C PHE A 103 -9.13 -3.45 6.05
N VAL A 104 -8.92 -3.44 4.73
CA VAL A 104 -9.71 -2.61 3.80
C VAL A 104 -11.19 -2.99 3.88
N LEU A 105 -11.52 -4.28 3.86
CA LEU A 105 -12.90 -4.75 3.97
C LEU A 105 -13.51 -4.37 5.33
N LEU A 106 -12.77 -4.56 6.42
CA LEU A 106 -13.20 -4.21 7.77
C LEU A 106 -13.52 -2.71 7.87
N PHE A 107 -12.57 -1.86 7.47
CA PHE A 107 -12.75 -0.41 7.54
C PHE A 107 -13.84 0.09 6.58
N ALA A 108 -13.92 -0.45 5.36
CA ALA A 108 -14.97 -0.11 4.42
C ALA A 108 -16.35 -0.45 4.98
N THR A 109 -16.49 -1.62 5.64
CA THR A 109 -17.75 -2.04 6.26
C THR A 109 -18.12 -1.12 7.43
N ILE A 110 -17.18 -0.82 8.33
CA ILE A 110 -17.40 0.09 9.47
C ILE A 110 -17.78 1.49 8.98
N LEU A 111 -17.06 1.98 7.98
CA LEU A 111 -17.26 3.33 7.44
C LEU A 111 -18.58 3.42 6.68
N SER A 112 -18.97 2.40 5.92
CA SER A 112 -20.25 2.32 5.24
C SER A 112 -21.43 2.31 6.23
N TYR A 113 -21.27 1.63 7.37
CA TYR A 113 -22.27 1.65 8.43
C TYR A 113 -22.39 3.01 9.11
N ARG A 114 -21.26 3.69 9.37
CA ARG A 114 -21.24 4.98 10.08
C ARG A 114 -21.55 6.18 9.17
N PHE A 115 -21.16 6.11 7.90
CA PHE A 115 -21.30 7.19 6.92
C PHE A 115 -21.89 6.70 5.57
N PRO A 116 -23.17 6.30 5.55
CA PRO A 116 -23.78 5.68 4.34
C PRO A 116 -23.89 6.66 3.15
N ARG A 117 -23.69 7.97 3.37
CA ARG A 117 -23.68 8.98 2.31
C ARG A 117 -22.35 9.11 1.57
N VAL A 118 -21.24 8.64 2.16
CA VAL A 118 -19.89 8.81 1.62
C VAL A 118 -19.43 7.54 0.88
N LEU A 119 -19.80 6.38 1.39
CA LEU A 119 -19.46 5.09 0.83
C LEU A 119 -20.75 4.29 0.61
N ARG A 120 -21.41 4.53 -0.55
CA ARG A 120 -22.38 3.59 -1.09
C ARG A 120 -21.62 2.49 -1.85
N GLU A 121 -20.90 1.64 -1.15
CA GLU A 121 -20.64 0.33 -1.74
C GLU A 121 -21.99 -0.43 -1.74
N GLU A 122 -22.48 -0.72 -2.91
CA GLU A 122 -23.58 -1.69 -3.06
C GLU A 122 -23.01 -3.06 -2.67
N LEU A 123 -22.99 -3.32 -1.36
CA LEU A 123 -22.55 -4.60 -0.80
C LEU A 123 -23.63 -5.64 -1.09
N THR A 124 -23.68 -6.13 -2.32
CA THR A 124 -24.47 -7.29 -2.65
C THR A 124 -23.95 -8.48 -1.83
N ARG A 125 -24.83 -9.32 -1.32
CA ARG A 125 -24.44 -10.53 -0.53
C ARG A 125 -23.41 -11.37 -1.28
N MET A 126 -23.48 -11.41 -2.59
CA MET A 126 -22.56 -12.10 -3.47
C MET A 126 -21.15 -11.49 -3.43
N ASP A 127 -21.03 -10.16 -3.41
CA ASP A 127 -19.75 -9.45 -3.36
C ASP A 127 -19.05 -9.67 -2.02
N ILE A 128 -19.81 -9.68 -0.92
CA ILE A 128 -19.27 -9.99 0.40
C ILE A 128 -18.77 -11.44 0.44
N ALA A 129 -19.53 -12.39 -0.08
CA ALA A 129 -19.16 -13.79 -0.12
C ALA A 129 -17.89 -14.02 -0.93
N LEU A 130 -17.75 -13.38 -2.11
CA LEU A 130 -16.55 -13.46 -2.94
C LEU A 130 -15.32 -12.82 -2.26
N LYS A 131 -15.50 -11.68 -1.59
CA LYS A 131 -14.42 -11.02 -0.83
C LYS A 131 -13.96 -11.90 0.34
N VAL A 132 -14.89 -12.51 1.08
CA VAL A 132 -14.58 -13.42 2.19
C VAL A 132 -13.89 -14.69 1.68
N LEU A 133 -14.36 -15.27 0.58
CA LEU A 133 -13.71 -16.43 -0.04
C LEU A 133 -12.28 -16.11 -0.48
N GLY A 134 -12.06 -14.97 -1.11
CA GLY A 134 -10.72 -14.50 -1.46
C GLY A 134 -9.80 -14.35 -0.27
N LEU A 135 -10.32 -13.83 0.85
CA LEU A 135 -9.58 -13.73 2.11
C LEU A 135 -9.19 -15.12 2.65
N ILE A 136 -10.10 -16.07 2.66
CA ILE A 136 -9.83 -17.45 3.12
C ILE A 136 -8.70 -18.06 2.28
N VAL A 137 -8.73 -17.89 0.97
CA VAL A 137 -7.70 -18.40 0.06
C VAL A 137 -6.33 -17.73 0.35
N ILE A 138 -6.30 -16.42 0.58
CA ILE A 138 -5.08 -15.69 0.93
C ILE A 138 -4.52 -16.20 2.27
N PHE A 139 -5.34 -16.35 3.30
CA PHE A 139 -4.90 -16.85 4.59
C PHE A 139 -4.42 -18.31 4.52
N ALA A 140 -5.12 -19.17 3.79
CA ALA A 140 -4.70 -20.54 3.58
C ALA A 140 -3.34 -20.61 2.87
N GLY A 141 -3.15 -19.82 1.81
CA GLY A 141 -1.88 -19.71 1.10
C GLY A 141 -0.73 -19.20 2.00
N THR A 142 -0.98 -18.16 2.79
CA THR A 142 0.00 -17.61 3.73
C THR A 142 0.38 -18.64 4.80
N TYR A 143 -0.60 -19.36 5.35
CA TYR A 143 -0.38 -20.40 6.33
C TYR A 143 0.47 -21.55 5.76
N LEU A 144 0.17 -22.00 4.54
CA LEU A 144 0.94 -23.04 3.87
C LEU A 144 2.40 -22.62 3.63
N ILE A 145 2.62 -21.40 3.19
CA ILE A 145 3.99 -20.86 2.99
C ILE A 145 4.75 -20.83 4.32
N GLN A 146 4.10 -20.43 5.40
CA GLN A 146 4.74 -20.35 6.71
C GLN A 146 5.05 -21.74 7.28
N PHE A 147 4.11 -22.69 7.12
CA PHE A 147 4.27 -24.05 7.62
C PHE A 147 5.35 -24.83 6.85
N PHE A 148 5.32 -24.79 5.53
CA PHE A 148 6.30 -25.50 4.69
C PHE A 148 7.62 -24.76 4.52
N GLY A 149 7.63 -23.43 4.58
CA GLY A 149 8.85 -22.63 4.52
C GLY A 149 9.70 -22.71 5.78
N SER A 150 9.10 -22.94 6.93
CA SER A 150 9.81 -23.15 8.21
C SER A 150 10.50 -24.52 8.30
N SER A 151 10.10 -25.47 7.47
CA SER A 151 10.68 -26.84 7.46
C SER A 151 11.89 -26.97 6.52
N ALA A 152 12.26 -25.91 5.80
CA ALA A 152 13.31 -25.93 4.78
C ALA A 152 14.61 -25.18 5.19
N ILE A 153 14.69 -24.71 6.43
CA ILE A 153 15.87 -24.10 7.07
C ILE A 153 16.29 -24.95 8.25
#